data_d65acc587fb7119c83d27d633cfaa3c2
#
_entry.id   d65acc587fb7119c83d27d633cfaa3c2
#
_cell.length_a   1.000
_cell.length_b   1.000
_cell.length_c   1.000
_cell.angle_alpha   90.00
_cell.angle_beta   90.00
_cell.angle_gamma   90.00
#
_symmetry.space_group_name_H-M   'P 1'
#
loop_
_entity.id
_entity.type
_entity.pdbx_description
1 polymer ?
#
loop_
_entity_poly.entity_id
_entity_poly.type
_entity_poly.pdbx_seq_one_letter_code
_entity_poly.pdbx_strand_id
1 'polypeptide(L)'
;MVTMAEVARVAGVSTTTVSHVLNGTRKVAPQTEAVVREALASTGYRHNLAARALATQSTDTIGLAMSVVTNPYFADLVRDIERRFRAAGYTMMLADTNDDPAVQSDVLNHLLSRRVSGLIVSPLEGHAGLTASFRALLDEHFPIVFLDRRSPLRADQVFSECTQSISTLTAHLADHGHRRIAFVQGALSSMSAVDRLAGYQQTVRDLGLDDDDDLVVPGESDEAITQERVEQHLRGPRPASAFVVSNNQMTIATMRAIRQCNLRVPEDVAIVGYDDFEWADLFAPRLTAMAQDAATLASATVDLLLARIRKSTRRPRTVVVPTSFHHRDSCGCNLASPSASGQSA
;
A
#
# COMPACT_ATOMS: atom_id res chain seq x y z
N MET A 1 24.78 29.63 -16.46
CA MET A 1 23.49 29.36 -15.76
C MET A 1 23.00 30.71 -15.24
N VAL A 2 21.77 31.13 -15.58
CA VAL A 2 21.23 32.43 -15.15
C VAL A 2 21.12 32.45 -13.63
N THR A 3 21.56 33.56 -13.02
CA THR A 3 21.58 33.74 -11.57
C THR A 3 20.42 34.62 -11.09
N MET A 4 20.08 34.55 -9.80
CA MET A 4 19.08 35.45 -9.18
C MET A 4 19.46 36.92 -9.31
N ALA A 5 20.75 37.23 -9.29
CA ALA A 5 21.26 38.58 -9.51
C ALA A 5 20.97 39.10 -10.93
N GLU A 6 21.02 38.23 -11.92
CA GLU A 6 20.72 38.57 -13.31
C GLU A 6 19.22 38.84 -13.52
N VAL A 7 18.35 38.03 -12.91
CA VAL A 7 16.91 38.30 -12.87
C VAL A 7 16.61 39.62 -12.19
N ALA A 8 17.25 39.92 -11.07
CA ALA A 8 17.08 41.18 -10.34
C ALA A 8 17.48 42.37 -11.19
N ARG A 9 18.58 42.28 -11.95
CA ARG A 9 19.03 43.31 -12.89
C ARG A 9 18.02 43.53 -14.02
N VAL A 10 17.49 42.47 -14.61
CA VAL A 10 16.46 42.56 -15.68
C VAL A 10 15.16 43.15 -15.16
N ALA A 11 14.74 42.78 -13.97
CA ALA A 11 13.52 43.27 -13.32
C ALA A 11 13.67 44.67 -12.69
N GLY A 12 14.87 45.22 -12.60
CA GLY A 12 15.13 46.50 -11.95
C GLY A 12 14.86 46.53 -10.45
N VAL A 13 15.01 45.39 -9.76
CA VAL A 13 14.76 45.23 -8.32
C VAL A 13 15.95 44.61 -7.59
N SER A 14 15.89 44.55 -6.26
CA SER A 14 16.92 43.85 -5.48
C SER A 14 16.78 42.31 -5.59
N THR A 15 17.88 41.57 -5.40
CA THR A 15 17.88 40.12 -5.29
C THR A 15 16.96 39.61 -4.17
N THR A 16 16.86 40.40 -3.08
CA THR A 16 15.94 40.12 -1.97
C THR A 16 14.47 40.18 -2.42
N THR A 17 14.13 41.17 -3.29
CA THR A 17 12.77 41.30 -3.84
C THR A 17 12.44 40.10 -4.75
N VAL A 18 13.38 39.68 -5.61
CA VAL A 18 13.22 38.45 -6.44
C VAL A 18 13.02 37.25 -5.55
N SER A 19 13.80 37.09 -4.47
CA SER A 19 13.68 36.02 -3.51
C SER A 19 12.31 36.03 -2.81
N HIS A 20 11.79 37.20 -2.42
CA HIS A 20 10.46 37.31 -1.81
C HIS A 20 9.33 36.90 -2.78
N VAL A 21 9.42 37.29 -4.05
CA VAL A 21 8.44 36.88 -5.08
C VAL A 21 8.50 35.38 -5.33
N LEU A 22 9.71 34.81 -5.45
CA LEU A 22 9.91 33.38 -5.70
C LEU A 22 9.42 32.49 -4.54
N ASN A 23 9.69 32.90 -3.32
CA ASN A 23 9.44 32.08 -2.12
C ASN A 23 8.14 32.46 -1.39
N GLY A 24 7.42 33.49 -1.79
CA GLY A 24 6.20 33.95 -1.12
C GLY A 24 6.42 34.41 0.33
N THR A 25 7.66 34.72 0.74
CA THR A 25 8.04 34.98 2.13
C THR A 25 7.58 36.34 2.64
N ARG A 26 7.26 37.26 1.74
CA ARG A 26 6.74 38.58 2.05
C ARG A 26 5.83 39.07 0.93
N LYS A 27 4.78 39.81 1.29
CA LYS A 27 3.89 40.45 0.32
C LYS A 27 4.68 41.51 -0.48
N VAL A 28 4.71 41.38 -1.79
CA VAL A 28 5.31 42.31 -2.73
C VAL A 28 4.19 43.05 -3.47
N ALA A 29 4.41 44.30 -3.88
CA ALA A 29 3.39 45.03 -4.64
C ALA A 29 3.07 44.29 -5.96
N PRO A 30 1.78 44.21 -6.39
CA PRO A 30 1.38 43.43 -7.56
C PRO A 30 2.13 43.82 -8.84
N GLN A 31 2.41 45.10 -9.06
CA GLN A 31 3.21 45.55 -10.20
C GLN A 31 4.65 45.01 -10.15
N THR A 32 5.29 45.03 -8.98
CA THR A 32 6.66 44.52 -8.83
C THR A 32 6.70 43.02 -8.99
N GLU A 33 5.68 42.31 -8.49
CA GLU A 33 5.55 40.88 -8.69
C GLU A 33 5.42 40.51 -10.17
N ALA A 34 4.60 41.23 -10.95
CA ALA A 34 4.42 41.01 -12.38
C ALA A 34 5.76 41.20 -13.14
N VAL A 35 6.50 42.26 -12.87
CA VAL A 35 7.80 42.56 -13.51
C VAL A 35 8.83 41.47 -13.19
N VAL A 36 8.88 40.99 -11.93
CA VAL A 36 9.77 39.89 -11.54
C VAL A 36 9.39 38.58 -12.22
N ARG A 37 8.10 38.25 -12.32
CA ARG A 37 7.64 37.05 -13.02
C ARG A 37 7.95 37.07 -14.53
N GLU A 38 7.83 38.23 -15.16
CA GLU A 38 8.21 38.43 -16.57
C GLU A 38 9.75 38.30 -16.76
N ALA A 39 10.55 38.84 -15.86
CA ALA A 39 12.01 38.71 -15.89
C ALA A 39 12.45 37.25 -15.68
N LEU A 40 11.77 36.50 -14.82
CA LEU A 40 12.02 35.06 -14.62
C LEU A 40 11.72 34.28 -15.92
N ALA A 41 10.61 34.58 -16.58
CA ALA A 41 10.21 33.90 -17.82
C ALA A 41 11.18 34.22 -18.96
N SER A 42 11.54 35.50 -19.14
CA SER A 42 12.39 35.96 -20.25
C SER A 42 13.85 35.52 -20.12
N THR A 43 14.35 35.43 -18.88
CA THR A 43 15.74 34.98 -18.61
C THR A 43 15.88 33.45 -18.62
N GLY A 44 14.77 32.70 -18.60
CA GLY A 44 14.83 31.25 -18.46
C GLY A 44 15.42 30.81 -17.11
N TYR A 45 15.35 31.64 -16.09
CA TYR A 45 15.85 31.32 -14.75
C TYR A 45 15.15 30.10 -14.20
N ARG A 46 15.90 29.06 -13.87
CA ARG A 46 15.41 27.92 -13.13
C ARG A 46 15.77 28.04 -11.67
N HIS A 47 14.79 27.92 -10.81
CA HIS A 47 15.00 27.98 -9.37
C HIS A 47 16.05 26.92 -8.96
N ASN A 48 17.14 27.38 -8.34
CA ASN A 48 18.16 26.46 -7.84
C ASN A 48 17.66 25.82 -6.53
N LEU A 49 16.97 24.67 -6.66
CA LEU A 49 16.43 23.92 -5.52
C LEU A 49 17.51 23.52 -4.52
N ALA A 50 18.77 23.28 -4.98
CA ALA A 50 19.88 22.96 -4.10
C ALA A 50 20.29 24.16 -3.22
N ALA A 51 20.31 25.37 -3.79
CA ALA A 51 20.58 26.59 -3.01
C ALA A 51 19.45 26.88 -2.01
N ARG A 52 18.20 26.64 -2.39
CA ARG A 52 17.05 26.75 -1.48
C ARG A 52 17.12 25.73 -0.36
N ALA A 53 17.40 24.47 -0.69
CA ALA A 53 17.54 23.40 0.30
C ALA A 53 18.65 23.69 1.33
N LEU A 54 19.75 24.31 0.90
CA LEU A 54 20.81 24.78 1.80
C LEU A 54 20.33 25.89 2.73
N ALA A 55 19.55 26.86 2.20
CA ALA A 55 19.06 28.01 2.96
C ALA A 55 17.91 27.65 3.92
N THR A 56 17.02 26.76 3.51
CA THR A 56 15.81 26.34 4.28
C THR A 56 16.00 25.05 5.07
N GLN A 57 17.10 24.33 4.85
CA GLN A 57 17.36 22.97 5.35
C GLN A 57 16.23 21.97 5.00
N SER A 58 15.45 22.25 3.96
CA SER A 58 14.36 21.43 3.46
C SER A 58 14.41 21.32 1.94
N THR A 59 14.17 20.14 1.41
CA THR A 59 14.13 19.89 -0.05
C THR A 59 12.71 19.93 -0.61
N ASP A 60 11.69 20.12 0.22
CA ASP A 60 10.27 19.97 -0.13
C ASP A 60 10.00 18.62 -0.85
N THR A 61 10.78 17.60 -0.49
CA THR A 61 10.70 16.26 -1.05
C THR A 61 10.25 15.27 0.01
N ILE A 62 9.31 14.41 -0.33
CA ILE A 62 8.85 13.30 0.52
C ILE A 62 9.41 12.00 -0.03
N GLY A 63 10.02 11.18 0.82
CA GLY A 63 10.42 9.82 0.47
C GLY A 63 9.28 8.85 0.71
N LEU A 64 9.00 7.99 -0.28
CA LEU A 64 8.07 6.87 -0.16
C LEU A 64 8.83 5.57 -0.44
N ALA A 65 9.00 4.74 0.59
CA ALA A 65 9.70 3.46 0.54
C ALA A 65 8.71 2.31 0.78
N MET A 66 8.36 1.59 -0.28
CA MET A 66 7.44 0.45 -0.20
C MET A 66 7.60 -0.47 -1.40
N SER A 67 7.10 -1.69 -1.31
CA SER A 67 7.07 -2.63 -2.43
C SER A 67 5.86 -2.33 -3.31
N VAL A 68 6.08 -1.77 -4.51
CA VAL A 68 5.00 -1.25 -5.36
C VAL A 68 4.87 -1.95 -6.71
N VAL A 69 5.93 -2.61 -7.18
CA VAL A 69 6.04 -3.00 -8.60
C VAL A 69 5.07 -4.13 -8.97
N THR A 70 4.69 -4.97 -8.03
CA THR A 70 3.97 -6.22 -8.31
C THR A 70 2.49 -6.19 -7.98
N ASN A 71 2.01 -5.22 -7.21
CA ASN A 71 0.62 -5.18 -6.74
C ASN A 71 -0.13 -3.95 -7.26
N PRO A 72 -1.15 -4.10 -8.16
CA PRO A 72 -1.95 -2.99 -8.71
C PRO A 72 -2.58 -2.06 -7.66
N TYR A 73 -2.93 -2.58 -6.49
CA TYR A 73 -3.46 -1.80 -5.37
C TYR A 73 -2.54 -0.61 -5.01
N PHE A 74 -1.22 -0.83 -5.00
CA PHE A 74 -0.28 0.23 -4.66
C PHE A 74 -0.21 1.35 -5.70
N ALA A 75 -0.54 1.08 -6.97
CA ALA A 75 -0.55 2.12 -8.00
C ALA A 75 -1.56 3.22 -7.69
N ASP A 76 -2.77 2.87 -7.28
CA ASP A 76 -3.81 3.83 -6.90
C ASP A 76 -3.44 4.58 -5.62
N LEU A 77 -2.92 3.88 -4.61
CA LEU A 77 -2.48 4.46 -3.35
C LEU A 77 -1.35 5.48 -3.57
N VAL A 78 -0.33 5.11 -4.34
CA VAL A 78 0.81 5.99 -4.67
C VAL A 78 0.36 7.22 -5.46
N ARG A 79 -0.53 7.05 -6.44
CA ARG A 79 -1.10 8.16 -7.22
C ARG A 79 -1.85 9.16 -6.33
N ASP A 80 -2.64 8.67 -5.38
CA ASP A 80 -3.41 9.53 -4.50
C ASP A 80 -2.53 10.25 -3.47
N ILE A 81 -1.50 9.59 -2.95
CA ILE A 81 -0.49 10.20 -2.08
C ILE A 81 0.26 11.29 -2.83
N GLU A 82 0.77 10.99 -4.05
CA GLU A 82 1.51 11.95 -4.87
C GLU A 82 0.68 13.20 -5.17
N ARG A 83 -0.55 13.01 -5.62
CA ARG A 83 -1.47 14.12 -5.94
C ARG A 83 -1.68 15.05 -4.74
N ARG A 84 -1.83 14.49 -3.54
CA ARG A 84 -2.04 15.27 -2.30
C ARG A 84 -0.78 16.02 -1.89
N PHE A 85 0.40 15.39 -1.95
CA PHE A 85 1.66 16.08 -1.65
C PHE A 85 1.99 17.17 -2.66
N ARG A 86 1.76 16.94 -3.93
CA ARG A 86 1.91 17.94 -4.98
C ARG A 86 1.00 19.16 -4.74
N ALA A 87 -0.25 18.94 -4.34
CA ALA A 87 -1.15 20.03 -3.95
C ALA A 87 -0.67 20.78 -2.70
N ALA A 88 0.09 20.14 -1.82
CA ALA A 88 0.72 20.77 -0.66
C ALA A 88 2.10 21.38 -0.94
N GLY A 89 2.58 21.35 -2.19
CA GLY A 89 3.86 21.94 -2.61
C GLY A 89 5.07 21.03 -2.46
N TYR A 90 4.87 19.73 -2.23
CA TYR A 90 5.94 18.73 -2.11
C TYR A 90 6.08 17.90 -3.39
N THR A 91 7.31 17.46 -3.66
CA THR A 91 7.62 16.44 -4.66
C THR A 91 7.78 15.09 -3.96
N MET A 92 7.29 14.01 -4.56
CA MET A 92 7.47 12.67 -4.03
C MET A 92 8.61 11.93 -4.75
N MET A 93 9.45 11.25 -3.97
CA MET A 93 10.49 10.34 -4.45
C MET A 93 10.08 8.93 -4.02
N LEU A 94 9.69 8.12 -5.01
CA LEU A 94 9.33 6.71 -4.81
C LEU A 94 10.57 5.84 -4.92
N ALA A 95 10.73 4.90 -4.00
CA ALA A 95 11.75 3.88 -4.04
C ALA A 95 11.14 2.51 -3.68
N ASP A 96 11.32 1.54 -4.57
CA ASP A 96 10.83 0.18 -4.38
C ASP A 96 11.75 -0.59 -3.44
N THR A 97 11.17 -1.23 -2.44
CA THR A 97 11.88 -2.04 -1.45
C THR A 97 11.88 -3.52 -1.77
N ASN A 98 11.11 -3.94 -2.77
CA ASN A 98 10.99 -5.33 -3.23
C ASN A 98 10.74 -6.35 -2.10
N ASP A 99 10.14 -5.91 -0.99
CA ASP A 99 9.95 -6.70 0.24
C ASP A 99 11.23 -7.33 0.80
N ASP A 100 12.41 -6.76 0.45
CA ASP A 100 13.72 -7.17 0.93
C ASP A 100 14.22 -6.18 2.00
N PRO A 101 14.55 -6.67 3.20
CA PRO A 101 15.03 -5.82 4.29
C PRO A 101 16.37 -5.12 4.02
N ALA A 102 17.27 -5.74 3.27
CA ALA A 102 18.55 -5.13 2.91
C ALA A 102 18.30 -3.98 1.91
N VAL A 103 17.47 -4.22 0.90
CA VAL A 103 17.03 -3.18 -0.04
C VAL A 103 16.31 -2.06 0.69
N GLN A 104 15.42 -2.37 1.63
CA GLN A 104 14.72 -1.35 2.42
C GLN A 104 15.71 -0.48 3.21
N SER A 105 16.75 -1.08 3.82
CA SER A 105 17.78 -0.34 4.54
C SER A 105 18.55 0.62 3.63
N ASP A 106 18.96 0.15 2.46
CA ASP A 106 19.69 0.95 1.47
C ASP A 106 18.83 2.09 0.94
N VAL A 107 17.57 1.82 0.61
CA VAL A 107 16.59 2.83 0.16
C VAL A 107 16.41 3.91 1.21
N LEU A 108 16.25 3.54 2.49
CA LEU A 108 16.11 4.52 3.58
C LEU A 108 17.35 5.42 3.66
N ASN A 109 18.56 4.85 3.63
CA ASN A 109 19.81 5.61 3.65
C ASN A 109 19.92 6.56 2.45
N HIS A 110 19.53 6.12 1.26
CA HIS A 110 19.52 6.95 0.06
C HIS A 110 18.53 8.11 0.15
N LEU A 111 17.31 7.87 0.65
CA LEU A 111 16.32 8.93 0.83
C LEU A 111 16.77 9.96 1.87
N LEU A 112 17.30 9.52 2.99
CA LEU A 112 17.85 10.39 4.04
C LEU A 112 19.04 11.21 3.56
N SER A 113 19.95 10.62 2.78
CA SER A 113 21.09 11.33 2.18
C SER A 113 20.67 12.45 1.24
N ARG A 114 19.49 12.33 0.63
CA ARG A 114 18.86 13.38 -0.22
C ARG A 114 18.09 14.42 0.58
N ARG A 115 18.13 14.35 1.93
CA ARG A 115 17.48 15.29 2.84
C ARG A 115 15.99 15.45 2.57
N VAL A 116 15.28 14.31 2.40
CA VAL A 116 13.82 14.35 2.31
C VAL A 116 13.22 15.00 3.56
N SER A 117 12.13 15.73 3.40
CA SER A 117 11.44 16.44 4.48
C SER A 117 10.62 15.51 5.39
N GLY A 118 10.36 14.30 4.93
CA GLY A 118 9.66 13.26 5.66
C GLY A 118 9.63 11.95 4.88
N LEU A 119 9.32 10.86 5.57
CA LEU A 119 9.28 9.51 5.03
C LEU A 119 7.91 8.86 5.22
N ILE A 120 7.46 8.16 4.20
CA ILE A 120 6.41 7.15 4.28
C ILE A 120 7.08 5.81 4.02
N VAL A 121 6.84 4.83 4.87
CA VAL A 121 7.48 3.51 4.78
C VAL A 121 6.46 2.43 5.02
N SER A 122 6.44 1.39 4.16
CA SER A 122 5.79 0.13 4.46
C SER A 122 6.81 -0.76 5.19
N PRO A 123 6.75 -0.87 6.54
CA PRO A 123 7.83 -1.45 7.32
C PRO A 123 7.89 -2.97 7.15
N LEU A 124 9.11 -3.50 7.09
CA LEU A 124 9.39 -4.92 7.23
C LEU A 124 9.81 -5.24 8.67
N GLU A 125 9.26 -6.30 9.22
CA GLU A 125 9.53 -6.75 10.60
C GLU A 125 10.57 -7.88 10.62
N GLY A 126 11.07 -8.18 11.83
CA GLY A 126 12.00 -9.29 12.02
C GLY A 126 13.49 -8.97 11.77
N HIS A 127 13.81 -7.73 11.38
CA HIS A 127 15.17 -7.29 11.09
C HIS A 127 15.64 -6.25 12.11
N ALA A 128 16.53 -6.65 13.02
CA ALA A 128 17.01 -5.81 14.12
C ALA A 128 17.63 -4.48 13.62
N GLY A 129 18.35 -4.51 12.50
CA GLY A 129 18.96 -3.32 11.89
C GLY A 129 17.94 -2.29 11.42
N LEU A 130 16.89 -2.71 10.71
CA LEU A 130 15.80 -1.84 10.29
C LEU A 130 15.03 -1.25 11.47
N THR A 131 14.73 -2.09 12.47
CA THR A 131 14.06 -1.64 13.70
C THR A 131 14.90 -0.58 14.42
N ALA A 132 16.23 -0.74 14.49
CA ALA A 132 17.14 0.23 15.07
C ALA A 132 17.16 1.55 14.27
N SER A 133 17.18 1.49 12.94
CA SER A 133 17.13 2.67 12.08
C SER A 133 15.83 3.45 12.27
N PHE A 134 14.69 2.77 12.33
CA PHE A 134 13.40 3.43 12.58
C PHE A 134 13.36 4.05 13.98
N ARG A 135 13.89 3.39 15.02
CA ARG A 135 13.98 3.97 16.36
C ARG A 135 14.82 5.24 16.37
N ALA A 136 16.00 5.22 15.74
CA ALA A 136 16.85 6.40 15.64
C ALA A 136 16.11 7.59 15.00
N LEU A 137 15.40 7.38 13.88
CA LEU A 137 14.60 8.41 13.24
C LEU A 137 13.48 8.95 14.14
N LEU A 138 12.81 8.08 14.90
CA LEU A 138 11.75 8.47 15.82
C LEU A 138 12.32 9.25 17.03
N ASP A 139 13.47 8.86 17.56
CA ASP A 139 14.16 9.54 18.68
C ASP A 139 14.64 10.93 18.23
N GLU A 140 15.08 11.08 17.00
CA GLU A 140 15.43 12.36 16.37
C GLU A 140 14.21 13.19 15.98
N HIS A 141 13.00 12.71 16.23
CA HIS A 141 11.74 13.35 15.83
C HIS A 141 11.62 13.58 14.32
N PHE A 142 12.30 12.77 13.51
CA PHE A 142 12.19 12.85 12.07
C PHE A 142 10.75 12.54 11.63
N PRO A 143 10.16 13.34 10.69
CA PRO A 143 8.82 13.10 10.19
C PRO A 143 8.71 11.76 9.45
N ILE A 144 8.07 10.76 10.07
CA ILE A 144 7.86 9.44 9.50
C ILE A 144 6.44 8.94 9.78
N VAL A 145 5.85 8.28 8.79
CA VAL A 145 4.56 7.57 8.89
C VAL A 145 4.75 6.17 8.33
N PHE A 146 4.33 5.16 9.07
CA PHE A 146 4.22 3.79 8.55
C PHE A 146 2.89 3.60 7.82
N LEU A 147 2.95 2.98 6.65
CA LEU A 147 1.82 2.79 5.76
C LEU A 147 1.67 1.31 5.39
N ASP A 148 0.41 0.86 5.24
CA ASP A 148 0.03 -0.47 4.76
C ASP A 148 0.33 -1.62 5.74
N ARG A 149 1.45 -1.57 6.45
CA ARG A 149 1.85 -2.58 7.44
C ARG A 149 1.97 -1.94 8.81
N ARG A 150 1.39 -2.57 9.82
CA ARG A 150 1.56 -2.12 11.20
C ARG A 150 2.96 -2.44 11.71
N SER A 151 3.43 -1.63 12.66
CA SER A 151 4.68 -1.85 13.37
C SER A 151 4.45 -1.75 14.88
N PRO A 152 5.21 -2.49 15.71
CA PRO A 152 5.16 -2.35 17.17
C PRO A 152 5.79 -1.02 17.66
N LEU A 153 6.47 -0.29 16.79
CA LEU A 153 7.07 1.00 17.13
C LEU A 153 6.01 2.09 17.35
N ARG A 154 6.28 2.98 18.30
CA ARG A 154 5.40 4.11 18.60
C ARG A 154 5.56 5.23 17.58
N ALA A 155 4.99 5.02 16.39
CA ALA A 155 4.98 5.97 15.28
C ALA A 155 3.55 6.26 14.80
N ASP A 156 3.38 7.31 14.01
CA ASP A 156 2.17 7.46 13.23
C ASP A 156 2.09 6.32 12.21
N GLN A 157 0.95 5.65 12.12
CA GLN A 157 0.76 4.53 11.21
C GLN A 157 -0.66 4.47 10.67
N VAL A 158 -0.78 4.08 9.41
CA VAL A 158 -2.03 3.96 8.68
C VAL A 158 -2.03 2.64 7.93
N PHE A 159 -2.99 1.78 8.17
CA PHE A 159 -3.12 0.50 7.48
C PHE A 159 -4.58 0.06 7.41
N SER A 160 -4.87 -0.86 6.49
CA SER A 160 -6.20 -1.44 6.37
C SER A 160 -6.44 -2.51 7.42
N GLU A 161 -7.70 -2.66 7.78
CA GLU A 161 -8.13 -3.79 8.59
C GLU A 161 -7.89 -5.10 7.83
N CYS A 162 -7.24 -6.07 8.46
CA CYS A 162 -6.87 -7.34 7.85
C CYS A 162 -7.58 -8.54 8.48
N THR A 163 -7.62 -8.60 9.81
CA THR A 163 -8.13 -9.76 10.57
C THR A 163 -9.59 -10.01 10.30
N GLN A 164 -10.44 -9.00 10.50
CA GLN A 164 -11.88 -9.10 10.28
C GLN A 164 -12.22 -9.30 8.79
N SER A 165 -11.42 -8.72 7.90
CA SER A 165 -11.58 -8.89 6.46
C SER A 165 -11.44 -10.34 6.03
N ILE A 166 -10.37 -11.01 6.48
CA ILE A 166 -10.17 -12.44 6.19
C ILE A 166 -11.20 -13.30 6.90
N SER A 167 -11.59 -12.94 8.14
CA SER A 167 -12.70 -13.60 8.83
C SER A 167 -13.99 -13.54 8.01
N THR A 168 -14.31 -12.38 7.45
CA THR A 168 -15.50 -12.19 6.60
C THR A 168 -15.44 -13.05 5.33
N LEU A 169 -14.31 -13.11 4.64
CA LEU A 169 -14.12 -13.94 3.44
C LEU A 169 -14.25 -15.44 3.77
N THR A 170 -13.64 -15.88 4.88
CA THR A 170 -13.68 -17.29 5.31
C THR A 170 -15.09 -17.69 5.73
N ALA A 171 -15.75 -16.86 6.54
CA ALA A 171 -17.13 -17.12 6.96
C ALA A 171 -18.09 -17.12 5.77
N HIS A 172 -17.92 -16.23 4.81
CA HIS A 172 -18.70 -16.21 3.58
C HIS A 172 -18.66 -17.52 2.82
N LEU A 173 -17.48 -18.13 2.65
CA LEU A 173 -17.35 -19.45 2.02
C LEU A 173 -17.99 -20.55 2.89
N ALA A 174 -17.82 -20.49 4.21
CA ALA A 174 -18.43 -21.45 5.14
C ALA A 174 -19.96 -21.40 5.10
N ASP A 175 -20.58 -20.21 5.01
CA ASP A 175 -22.02 -20.01 4.89
C ASP A 175 -22.58 -20.61 3.59
N HIS A 176 -21.74 -20.80 2.57
CA HIS A 176 -22.08 -21.48 1.30
C HIS A 176 -21.74 -22.95 1.29
N GLY A 177 -21.47 -23.53 2.46
CA GLY A 177 -21.33 -24.98 2.66
C GLY A 177 -19.90 -25.50 2.50
N HIS A 178 -18.91 -24.65 2.24
CA HIS A 178 -17.52 -25.07 2.23
C HIS A 178 -17.05 -25.35 3.65
N ARG A 179 -16.52 -26.55 3.87
CA ARG A 179 -15.96 -26.97 5.19
C ARG A 179 -14.44 -27.03 5.14
N ARG A 180 -13.90 -27.45 3.99
CA ARG A 180 -12.48 -27.57 3.74
C ARG A 180 -12.03 -26.37 2.87
N ILE A 181 -11.61 -25.31 3.54
CA ILE A 181 -11.24 -24.02 2.95
C ILE A 181 -9.74 -23.82 3.14
N ALA A 182 -8.98 -23.66 2.06
CA ALA A 182 -7.56 -23.39 2.16
C ALA A 182 -7.28 -21.88 2.22
N PHE A 183 -6.26 -21.48 2.98
CA PHE A 183 -5.76 -20.12 3.06
C PHE A 183 -4.40 -20.02 2.36
N VAL A 184 -4.31 -19.22 1.30
CA VAL A 184 -3.03 -18.91 0.63
C VAL A 184 -2.35 -17.77 1.37
N GLN A 185 -1.28 -18.13 2.10
CA GLN A 185 -0.59 -17.27 3.04
C GLN A 185 0.51 -16.44 2.37
N GLY A 186 0.57 -15.14 2.67
CA GLY A 186 1.69 -14.29 2.29
C GLY A 186 2.92 -14.46 3.18
N ALA A 187 4.02 -13.78 2.83
CA ALA A 187 5.27 -13.82 3.58
C ALA A 187 5.09 -13.29 5.02
N LEU A 188 5.46 -14.09 6.02
CA LEU A 188 5.30 -13.75 7.44
C LEU A 188 6.27 -12.66 7.94
N SER A 189 7.17 -12.18 7.09
CA SER A 189 7.94 -10.94 7.34
C SER A 189 7.07 -9.68 7.33
N SER A 190 5.83 -9.79 6.82
CA SER A 190 4.83 -8.72 6.85
C SER A 190 3.81 -8.95 7.95
N MET A 191 3.63 -7.96 8.83
CA MET A 191 2.62 -8.03 9.88
C MET A 191 1.19 -8.12 9.32
N SER A 192 0.91 -7.59 8.14
CA SER A 192 -0.39 -7.77 7.49
C SER A 192 -0.65 -9.23 7.10
N ALA A 193 0.37 -9.99 6.70
CA ALA A 193 0.22 -11.43 6.45
C ALA A 193 -0.04 -12.21 7.75
N VAL A 194 0.61 -11.83 8.84
CA VAL A 194 0.38 -12.41 10.17
C VAL A 194 -1.07 -12.15 10.63
N ASP A 195 -1.55 -10.91 10.49
CA ASP A 195 -2.91 -10.54 10.88
C ASP A 195 -3.98 -11.26 10.04
N ARG A 196 -3.71 -11.43 8.73
CA ARG A 196 -4.59 -12.18 7.83
C ARG A 196 -4.66 -13.66 8.20
N LEU A 197 -3.52 -14.30 8.47
CA LEU A 197 -3.48 -15.69 8.92
C LEU A 197 -4.24 -15.86 10.25
N ALA A 198 -4.05 -14.94 11.19
CA ALA A 198 -4.76 -14.98 12.46
C ALA A 198 -6.28 -14.89 12.29
N GLY A 199 -6.77 -14.03 11.37
CA GLY A 199 -8.19 -13.93 11.03
C GLY A 199 -8.76 -15.22 10.46
N TYR A 200 -8.03 -15.87 9.54
CA TYR A 200 -8.40 -17.18 9.00
C TYR A 200 -8.48 -18.24 10.10
N GLN A 201 -7.39 -18.43 10.86
CA GLN A 201 -7.32 -19.47 11.90
C GLN A 201 -8.37 -19.28 13.00
N GLN A 202 -8.65 -18.03 13.38
CA GLN A 202 -9.70 -17.77 14.36
C GLN A 202 -11.08 -18.17 13.82
N THR A 203 -11.37 -17.84 12.57
CA THR A 203 -12.66 -18.16 11.94
C THR A 203 -12.84 -19.67 11.75
N VAL A 204 -11.77 -20.38 11.38
CA VAL A 204 -11.78 -21.85 11.27
C VAL A 204 -12.17 -22.48 12.61
N ARG A 205 -11.56 -22.03 13.71
CA ARG A 205 -11.91 -22.51 15.07
C ARG A 205 -13.35 -22.16 15.47
N ASP A 206 -13.76 -20.92 15.27
CA ASP A 206 -15.08 -20.41 15.71
C ASP A 206 -16.23 -21.11 14.99
N LEU A 207 -16.05 -21.45 13.71
CA LEU A 207 -17.05 -22.14 12.88
C LEU A 207 -16.89 -23.67 12.86
N GLY A 208 -15.87 -24.22 13.52
CA GLY A 208 -15.56 -25.64 13.55
C GLY A 208 -15.33 -26.21 12.15
N LEU A 209 -14.60 -25.48 11.29
CA LEU A 209 -14.20 -25.94 9.95
C LEU A 209 -13.06 -26.96 10.06
N ASP A 210 -12.72 -27.61 8.93
CA ASP A 210 -11.54 -28.48 8.87
C ASP A 210 -10.29 -27.64 9.18
N ASP A 211 -9.43 -28.13 10.09
CA ASP A 211 -8.23 -27.44 10.59
C ASP A 211 -6.97 -28.29 10.36
N ASP A 212 -6.86 -28.86 9.16
CA ASP A 212 -5.67 -29.63 8.77
C ASP A 212 -4.52 -28.70 8.40
N ASP A 213 -3.28 -29.03 8.75
CA ASP A 213 -2.09 -28.22 8.46
C ASP A 213 -1.91 -27.92 6.97
N ASP A 214 -2.37 -28.81 6.07
CA ASP A 214 -2.27 -28.66 4.64
C ASP A 214 -3.23 -27.60 4.06
N LEU A 215 -4.14 -27.07 4.87
CA LEU A 215 -5.05 -25.98 4.49
C LEU A 215 -4.42 -24.59 4.59
N VAL A 216 -3.26 -24.45 5.22
CA VAL A 216 -2.45 -23.24 5.13
C VAL A 216 -1.39 -23.45 4.06
N VAL A 217 -1.60 -22.85 2.89
CA VAL A 217 -0.71 -22.97 1.72
C VAL A 217 0.27 -21.79 1.71
N PRO A 218 1.58 -22.01 1.97
CA PRO A 218 2.57 -20.93 1.97
C PRO A 218 2.83 -20.41 0.56
N GLY A 219 2.34 -19.22 0.23
CA GLY A 219 2.54 -18.55 -1.06
C GLY A 219 3.70 -17.56 -1.06
N GLU A 220 4.21 -17.17 0.13
CA GLU A 220 5.36 -16.30 0.35
C GLU A 220 5.28 -14.95 -0.40
N SER A 221 4.09 -14.51 -0.79
CA SER A 221 3.86 -13.35 -1.67
C SER A 221 4.60 -13.44 -3.01
N ASP A 222 4.85 -14.65 -3.50
CA ASP A 222 5.52 -14.96 -4.75
C ASP A 222 4.59 -15.74 -5.70
N GLU A 223 4.51 -15.33 -6.97
CA GLU A 223 3.60 -15.95 -7.94
C GLU A 223 3.99 -17.42 -8.25
N ALA A 224 5.27 -17.70 -8.44
CA ALA A 224 5.74 -19.02 -8.83
C ALA A 224 5.58 -20.01 -7.69
N ILE A 225 5.98 -19.62 -6.48
CA ILE A 225 5.81 -20.42 -5.26
C ILE A 225 4.33 -20.68 -5.00
N THR A 226 3.50 -19.65 -5.09
CA THR A 226 2.05 -19.78 -4.90
C THR A 226 1.45 -20.76 -5.90
N GLN A 227 1.75 -20.60 -7.20
CA GLN A 227 1.21 -21.47 -8.23
C GLN A 227 1.60 -22.94 -7.98
N GLU A 228 2.88 -23.21 -7.73
CA GLU A 228 3.38 -24.56 -7.46
C GLU A 228 2.69 -25.18 -6.25
N ARG A 229 2.62 -24.47 -5.12
CA ARG A 229 2.05 -24.98 -3.87
C ARG A 229 0.54 -25.24 -3.97
N VAL A 230 -0.19 -24.34 -4.64
CA VAL A 230 -1.63 -24.54 -4.87
C VAL A 230 -1.87 -25.73 -5.81
N GLU A 231 -1.07 -25.90 -6.88
CA GLU A 231 -1.17 -27.09 -7.74
C GLU A 231 -0.89 -28.38 -6.98
N GLN A 232 0.13 -28.39 -6.11
CA GLN A 232 0.43 -29.55 -5.25
C GLN A 232 -0.75 -29.87 -4.32
N HIS A 233 -1.34 -28.84 -3.69
CA HIS A 233 -2.50 -29.01 -2.82
C HIS A 233 -3.72 -29.58 -3.59
N LEU A 234 -4.04 -29.01 -4.77
CA LEU A 234 -5.17 -29.44 -5.59
C LEU A 234 -5.03 -30.86 -6.13
N ARG A 235 -3.81 -31.35 -6.35
CA ARG A 235 -3.52 -32.75 -6.77
C ARG A 235 -3.38 -33.70 -5.57
N GLY A 236 -3.47 -33.19 -4.36
CA GLY A 236 -3.39 -33.99 -3.15
C GLY A 236 -4.61 -34.91 -2.94
N PRO A 237 -4.55 -35.78 -1.94
CA PRO A 237 -5.63 -36.76 -1.70
C PRO A 237 -6.92 -36.14 -1.16
N ARG A 238 -6.84 -34.98 -0.54
CA ARG A 238 -7.96 -34.25 0.07
C ARG A 238 -7.88 -32.76 -0.24
N PRO A 239 -8.11 -32.32 -1.49
CA PRO A 239 -8.01 -30.93 -1.84
C PRO A 239 -9.09 -30.08 -1.15
N ALA A 240 -8.81 -28.81 -0.95
CA ALA A 240 -9.79 -27.84 -0.51
C ALA A 240 -10.86 -27.59 -1.59
N SER A 241 -12.09 -27.34 -1.18
CA SER A 241 -13.19 -26.96 -2.08
C SER A 241 -13.27 -25.47 -2.32
N ALA A 242 -12.53 -24.67 -1.53
CA ALA A 242 -12.48 -23.23 -1.66
C ALA A 242 -11.14 -22.65 -1.15
N PHE A 243 -10.76 -21.50 -1.69
CA PHE A 243 -9.56 -20.77 -1.31
C PHE A 243 -9.88 -19.36 -0.85
N VAL A 244 -9.31 -18.97 0.28
CA VAL A 244 -9.15 -17.57 0.70
C VAL A 244 -7.72 -17.14 0.42
N VAL A 245 -7.52 -16.14 -0.42
CA VAL A 245 -6.19 -15.74 -0.86
C VAL A 245 -5.83 -14.37 -0.28
N SER A 246 -4.65 -14.26 0.29
CA SER A 246 -4.28 -13.12 1.13
C SER A 246 -3.80 -11.87 0.39
N ASN A 247 -3.60 -11.90 -0.94
CA ASN A 247 -3.41 -10.71 -1.77
C ASN A 247 -3.72 -10.98 -3.25
N ASN A 248 -3.79 -9.93 -4.07
CA ASN A 248 -4.17 -10.05 -5.48
C ASN A 248 -3.12 -10.77 -6.35
N GLN A 249 -1.83 -10.62 -6.09
CA GLN A 249 -0.76 -11.31 -6.81
C GLN A 249 -0.89 -12.83 -6.65
N MET A 250 -1.05 -13.28 -5.41
CA MET A 250 -1.28 -14.70 -5.11
C MET A 250 -2.66 -15.18 -5.61
N THR A 251 -3.67 -14.30 -5.68
CA THR A 251 -4.97 -14.62 -6.28
C THR A 251 -4.83 -14.98 -7.76
N ILE A 252 -4.06 -14.20 -8.52
CA ILE A 252 -3.77 -14.48 -9.93
C ILE A 252 -3.01 -15.82 -10.07
N ALA A 253 -2.01 -16.06 -9.23
CA ALA A 253 -1.26 -17.30 -9.23
C ALA A 253 -2.14 -18.51 -8.87
N THR A 254 -3.04 -18.38 -7.87
CA THR A 254 -4.00 -19.40 -7.49
C THR A 254 -4.98 -19.72 -8.65
N MET A 255 -5.49 -18.70 -9.34
CA MET A 255 -6.35 -18.91 -10.51
C MET A 255 -5.61 -19.63 -11.66
N ARG A 256 -4.31 -19.32 -11.86
CA ARG A 256 -3.46 -20.04 -12.82
C ARG A 256 -3.31 -21.52 -12.43
N ALA A 257 -3.03 -21.79 -11.16
CA ALA A 257 -2.91 -23.15 -10.63
C ALA A 257 -4.21 -23.98 -10.82
N ILE A 258 -5.36 -23.39 -10.49
CA ILE A 258 -6.68 -24.01 -10.67
C ILE A 258 -6.89 -24.37 -12.16
N ARG A 259 -6.58 -23.44 -13.07
CA ARG A 259 -6.67 -23.67 -14.52
C ARG A 259 -5.72 -24.76 -15.02
N GLN A 260 -4.48 -24.82 -14.50
CA GLN A 260 -3.51 -25.87 -14.83
C GLN A 260 -3.95 -27.26 -14.35
N CYS A 261 -4.76 -27.31 -13.30
CA CYS A 261 -5.39 -28.54 -12.82
C CYS A 261 -6.67 -28.90 -13.59
N ASN A 262 -7.06 -28.13 -14.64
CA ASN A 262 -8.30 -28.27 -15.39
C ASN A 262 -9.57 -28.19 -14.54
N LEU A 263 -9.52 -27.41 -13.46
CA LEU A 263 -10.65 -27.15 -12.56
C LEU A 263 -11.31 -25.80 -12.94
N ARG A 264 -12.62 -25.71 -12.72
CA ARG A 264 -13.42 -24.53 -13.00
C ARG A 264 -13.71 -23.76 -11.72
N VAL A 265 -13.73 -22.47 -11.83
CA VAL A 265 -14.16 -21.56 -10.76
C VAL A 265 -15.53 -21.00 -11.17
N PRO A 266 -16.54 -21.08 -10.32
CA PRO A 266 -16.57 -21.64 -8.96
C PRO A 266 -17.04 -23.09 -8.88
N GLU A 267 -17.35 -23.76 -10.01
CA GLU A 267 -18.06 -25.04 -10.05
C GLU A 267 -17.30 -26.18 -9.36
N ASP A 268 -15.98 -26.23 -9.54
CA ASP A 268 -15.13 -27.28 -8.96
C ASP A 268 -14.39 -26.76 -7.71
N VAL A 269 -14.02 -25.47 -7.71
CA VAL A 269 -13.28 -24.80 -6.61
C VAL A 269 -13.70 -23.32 -6.53
N ALA A 270 -14.18 -22.87 -5.37
CA ALA A 270 -14.46 -21.46 -5.13
C ALA A 270 -13.18 -20.69 -4.76
N ILE A 271 -13.14 -19.39 -5.06
CA ILE A 271 -12.04 -18.51 -4.67
C ILE A 271 -12.55 -17.14 -4.23
N VAL A 272 -11.96 -16.61 -3.15
CA VAL A 272 -12.15 -15.23 -2.71
C VAL A 272 -10.80 -14.63 -2.37
N GLY A 273 -10.61 -13.32 -2.62
CA GLY A 273 -9.34 -12.66 -2.45
C GLY A 273 -9.37 -11.46 -1.50
N TYR A 274 -8.26 -11.18 -0.85
CA TYR A 274 -7.96 -9.88 -0.28
C TYR A 274 -7.23 -9.06 -1.34
N ASP A 275 -7.51 -7.77 -1.42
CA ASP A 275 -7.18 -6.82 -2.47
C ASP A 275 -8.08 -6.97 -3.71
N ASP A 276 -9.02 -6.05 -3.86
CA ASP A 276 -9.75 -5.86 -5.10
C ASP A 276 -8.93 -5.02 -6.09
N PHE A 277 -9.19 -5.17 -7.38
CA PHE A 277 -8.52 -4.42 -8.43
C PHE A 277 -9.49 -4.13 -9.59
N GLU A 278 -9.22 -3.07 -10.35
CA GLU A 278 -10.11 -2.52 -11.37
C GLU A 278 -10.63 -3.56 -12.37
N TRP A 279 -9.82 -4.54 -12.74
CA TRP A 279 -10.17 -5.59 -13.71
C TRP A 279 -10.68 -6.89 -13.10
N ALA A 280 -10.93 -6.95 -11.78
CA ALA A 280 -11.56 -8.09 -11.13
C ALA A 280 -12.97 -8.39 -11.68
N ASP A 281 -13.66 -7.37 -12.18
CA ASP A 281 -14.96 -7.49 -12.86
C ASP A 281 -14.87 -8.01 -14.31
N LEU A 282 -13.67 -8.04 -14.89
CA LEU A 282 -13.43 -8.50 -16.26
C LEU A 282 -13.05 -9.99 -16.33
N PHE A 283 -12.82 -10.61 -15.19
CA PHE A 283 -12.61 -12.06 -15.14
C PHE A 283 -13.90 -12.83 -15.43
N ALA A 284 -13.73 -14.09 -15.86
CA ALA A 284 -14.78 -15.07 -15.95
C ALA A 284 -14.35 -16.31 -15.17
N PRO A 285 -14.91 -16.51 -13.96
CA PRO A 285 -15.90 -15.69 -13.25
C PRO A 285 -15.31 -14.40 -12.68
N ARG A 286 -16.15 -13.37 -12.39
CA ARG A 286 -15.76 -12.14 -11.70
C ARG A 286 -15.32 -12.44 -10.26
N LEU A 287 -14.24 -11.83 -9.82
CA LEU A 287 -13.61 -12.14 -8.54
C LEU A 287 -14.33 -11.49 -7.35
N THR A 288 -14.77 -12.28 -6.39
CA THR A 288 -15.23 -11.83 -5.06
C THR A 288 -14.03 -11.45 -4.21
N ALA A 289 -13.98 -10.23 -3.70
CA ALA A 289 -12.81 -9.73 -2.98
C ALA A 289 -13.15 -8.73 -1.86
N MET A 290 -12.20 -8.57 -0.92
CA MET A 290 -12.17 -7.41 -0.01
C MET A 290 -11.38 -6.29 -0.66
N ALA A 291 -11.97 -5.10 -0.75
CA ALA A 291 -11.33 -3.91 -1.28
C ALA A 291 -10.80 -3.01 -0.16
N GLN A 292 -9.60 -2.51 -0.32
CA GLN A 292 -9.00 -1.49 0.55
C GLN A 292 -9.38 -0.10 0.04
N ASP A 293 -9.60 0.85 0.95
CA ASP A 293 -9.88 2.26 0.62
C ASP A 293 -8.56 3.05 0.47
N ALA A 294 -7.98 2.98 -0.72
CA ALA A 294 -6.73 3.67 -1.06
C ALA A 294 -6.84 5.20 -0.86
N ALA A 295 -8.00 5.79 -1.11
CA ALA A 295 -8.21 7.23 -0.99
C ALA A 295 -8.17 7.69 0.48
N THR A 296 -8.80 6.93 1.39
CA THR A 296 -8.76 7.20 2.83
C THR A 296 -7.38 6.92 3.40
N LEU A 297 -6.71 5.83 3.01
CA LEU A 297 -5.32 5.54 3.39
C LEU A 297 -4.38 6.67 2.98
N ALA A 298 -4.45 7.12 1.73
CA ALA A 298 -3.65 8.24 1.22
C ALA A 298 -3.90 9.53 2.00
N SER A 299 -5.17 9.88 2.22
CA SER A 299 -5.54 11.09 2.97
C SER A 299 -4.98 11.07 4.38
N ALA A 300 -5.22 10.01 5.14
CA ALA A 300 -4.75 9.89 6.50
C ALA A 300 -3.21 9.94 6.58
N THR A 301 -2.52 9.25 5.68
CA THR A 301 -1.06 9.22 5.62
C THR A 301 -0.48 10.61 5.38
N VAL A 302 -1.00 11.34 4.39
CA VAL A 302 -0.54 12.68 4.04
C VAL A 302 -0.80 13.66 5.19
N ASP A 303 -1.99 13.63 5.78
CA ASP A 303 -2.36 14.52 6.89
C ASP A 303 -1.45 14.28 8.11
N LEU A 304 -1.14 13.02 8.42
CA LEU A 304 -0.26 12.65 9.53
C LEU A 304 1.17 13.15 9.25
N LEU A 305 1.71 12.91 8.06
CA LEU A 305 3.08 13.32 7.74
C LEU A 305 3.24 14.83 7.66
N LEU A 306 2.30 15.55 7.04
CA LEU A 306 2.33 17.00 6.99
C LEU A 306 2.24 17.63 8.40
N ALA A 307 1.44 17.03 9.29
CA ALA A 307 1.41 17.47 10.69
C ALA A 307 2.79 17.32 11.36
N ARG A 308 3.51 16.21 11.14
CA ARG A 308 4.87 16.01 11.67
C ARG A 308 5.87 17.00 11.07
N ILE A 309 5.86 17.23 9.78
CA ILE A 309 6.71 18.22 9.11
C ILE A 309 6.49 19.61 9.69
N ARG A 310 5.24 19.95 10.03
CA ARG A 310 4.90 21.21 10.73
C ARG A 310 5.20 21.19 12.22
N LYS A 311 6.04 20.23 12.68
CA LYS A 311 6.52 20.10 14.07
C LYS A 311 5.40 19.88 15.09
N SER A 312 4.37 19.12 14.73
CA SER A 312 3.33 18.71 15.69
C SER A 312 3.93 17.83 16.78
N THR A 313 3.71 18.19 18.04
CA THR A 313 4.16 17.46 19.24
C THR A 313 3.11 16.44 19.74
N ARG A 314 2.03 16.23 19.00
CA ARG A 314 0.99 15.29 19.38
C ARG A 314 1.53 13.85 19.50
N ARG A 315 0.88 13.06 20.33
CA ARG A 315 1.18 11.62 20.45
C ARG A 315 1.00 10.92 19.09
N PRO A 316 1.80 9.89 18.79
CA PRO A 316 1.60 9.06 17.62
C PRO A 316 0.18 8.50 17.53
N ARG A 317 -0.35 8.39 16.34
CA ARG A 317 -1.69 7.89 16.05
C ARG A 317 -1.63 6.66 15.16
N THR A 318 -2.47 5.68 15.47
CA THR A 318 -2.78 4.56 14.60
C THR A 318 -4.14 4.81 13.96
N VAL A 319 -4.18 4.75 12.63
CA VAL A 319 -5.40 4.83 11.85
C VAL A 319 -5.59 3.48 11.17
N VAL A 320 -6.65 2.78 11.55
CA VAL A 320 -7.06 1.54 10.89
C VAL A 320 -8.22 1.89 9.97
N VAL A 321 -8.04 1.63 8.67
CA VAL A 321 -9.03 1.93 7.64
C VAL A 321 -9.86 0.67 7.37
N PRO A 322 -11.19 0.74 7.44
CA PRO A 322 -12.03 -0.40 7.12
C PRO A 322 -11.92 -0.77 5.64
N THR A 323 -12.19 -2.02 5.33
CA THR A 323 -12.29 -2.56 3.98
C THR A 323 -13.76 -2.71 3.57
N SER A 324 -14.01 -2.90 2.28
CA SER A 324 -15.34 -3.18 1.74
C SER A 324 -15.38 -4.55 1.06
N PHE A 325 -16.48 -5.29 1.27
CA PHE A 325 -16.69 -6.60 0.65
C PHE A 325 -17.39 -6.43 -0.70
N HIS A 326 -16.70 -6.83 -1.77
CA HIS A 326 -17.22 -6.82 -3.13
C HIS A 326 -17.60 -8.24 -3.55
N HIS A 327 -18.87 -8.57 -3.35
CA HIS A 327 -19.42 -9.86 -3.72
C HIS A 327 -19.61 -9.95 -5.25
N ARG A 328 -19.06 -11.02 -5.86
CA ARG A 328 -19.15 -11.32 -7.29
C ARG A 328 -19.38 -12.83 -7.50
N ASP A 329 -18.82 -13.43 -8.57
CA ASP A 329 -19.21 -14.76 -9.02
C ASP A 329 -18.30 -15.89 -8.53
N SER A 330 -17.02 -15.59 -8.21
CA SER A 330 -15.98 -16.58 -7.95
C SER A 330 -16.15 -17.37 -6.64
N CYS A 331 -17.03 -16.92 -5.74
CA CYS A 331 -17.39 -17.63 -4.51
C CYS A 331 -18.45 -18.71 -4.73
N GLY A 332 -19.10 -18.78 -5.90
CA GLY A 332 -20.12 -19.77 -6.21
C GLY A 332 -21.51 -19.51 -5.64
N CYS A 333 -21.74 -18.41 -4.96
CA CYS A 333 -23.02 -18.10 -4.30
C CYS A 333 -24.23 -18.04 -5.25
N ASN A 334 -23.98 -17.80 -6.54
CA ASN A 334 -25.02 -17.74 -7.57
C ASN A 334 -25.26 -19.07 -8.28
N LEU A 335 -24.49 -20.13 -7.95
CA LEU A 335 -24.78 -21.48 -8.41
C LEU A 335 -25.99 -21.97 -7.63
N ALA A 336 -27.14 -22.08 -8.29
CA ALA A 336 -28.34 -22.66 -7.68
C ALA A 336 -27.98 -24.02 -7.03
N SER A 337 -28.27 -24.16 -5.74
CA SER A 337 -28.25 -25.47 -5.08
C SER A 337 -29.00 -26.44 -5.98
N PRO A 338 -28.50 -27.67 -6.28
CA PRO A 338 -29.27 -28.64 -7.02
C PRO A 338 -30.58 -28.85 -6.26
N SER A 339 -31.68 -28.41 -6.87
CA SER A 339 -33.02 -28.58 -6.33
C SER A 339 -33.19 -30.05 -5.97
N ALA A 340 -33.46 -30.32 -4.70
CA ALA A 340 -33.95 -31.63 -4.24
C ALA A 340 -35.35 -31.86 -4.84
N SER A 341 -35.39 -32.10 -6.16
CA SER A 341 -36.60 -32.48 -6.89
C SER A 341 -36.43 -33.92 -7.37
N GLY A 342 -36.98 -34.83 -6.60
CA GLY A 342 -37.09 -36.20 -7.08
C GLY A 342 -37.27 -37.25 -6.00
N GLN A 343 -38.30 -37.12 -5.17
CA GLN A 343 -38.97 -38.25 -4.59
C GLN A 343 -40.44 -37.94 -4.40
N SER A 344 -41.24 -38.26 -5.40
CA SER A 344 -42.65 -38.65 -5.23
C SER A 344 -43.15 -39.17 -6.56
N ALA A 345 -43.17 -40.48 -6.76
CA ALA A 345 -44.28 -41.28 -7.27
C ALA A 345 -43.82 -42.75 -7.28
#